data_b1c5462b9fde815cf9012e9811bd1ea0
#
_entry.id   b1c5462b9fde815cf9012e9811bd1ea0
#
_cell.length_a   1.000
_cell.length_b   1.000
_cell.length_c   1.000
_cell.angle_alpha   90.00
_cell.angle_beta   90.00
_cell.angle_gamma   90.00
#
_symmetry.space_group_name_H-M   'P 1'
#
loop_
_entity.id
_entity.type
_entity.pdbx_description
1 polymer ?
#
loop_
_entity_poly.entity_id
_entity_poly.type
_entity_poly.pdbx_seq_one_letter_code
_entity_poly.pdbx_strand_id
1 'polypeptide(L)'
;ISNMLVGRMPGLIAFQRSGAPGEDASSLLIRGVSTFTDNTAPLIMIDGIERTNFDGIDPNEVESLNILKDASATAIYGVKGANGVVLITTRKGERGRPRLSYSGNFALQQSTQLPSYLNSADYATLYNEALENDSRVSGSTYQPKFTDKDIELYRNGFDPILHPNTNWIDDFLRKFSTRTQHNINLSGGTERVKYFISGSYFDQTGIYKHTKIDS
;
A
#
# COMPACT_ATOMS: atom_id res chain seq x y z
N ILE A 1 3.09 -6.80 -7.89
CA ILE A 1 2.62 -8.20 -8.09
C ILE A 1 1.93 -8.72 -6.82
N SER A 2 2.48 -8.50 -5.61
CA SER A 2 1.95 -9.06 -4.35
C SER A 2 0.43 -8.87 -4.19
N ASN A 3 -0.11 -7.70 -4.48
CA ASN A 3 -1.55 -7.40 -4.39
C ASN A 3 -2.42 -8.15 -5.41
N MET A 4 -1.85 -8.54 -6.54
CA MET A 4 -2.60 -9.30 -7.56
C MET A 4 -2.79 -10.77 -7.16
N LEU A 5 -2.02 -11.26 -6.20
CA LEU A 5 -2.06 -12.65 -5.72
C LEU A 5 -3.09 -12.84 -4.61
N VAL A 6 -3.53 -11.76 -3.98
CA VAL A 6 -4.52 -11.77 -2.89
C VAL A 6 -5.82 -12.41 -3.38
N GLY A 7 -6.27 -13.47 -2.70
CA GLY A 7 -7.51 -14.17 -3.00
C GLY A 7 -7.53 -15.00 -4.29
N ARG A 8 -6.45 -15.01 -5.08
CA ARG A 8 -6.38 -15.79 -6.33
C ARG A 8 -5.67 -17.14 -6.20
N MET A 9 -4.87 -17.29 -5.16
CA MET A 9 -4.07 -18.50 -4.95
C MET A 9 -4.47 -19.20 -3.64
N PRO A 10 -4.93 -20.45 -3.67
CA PRO A 10 -5.32 -21.16 -2.47
C PRO A 10 -4.12 -21.44 -1.57
N GLY A 11 -4.22 -21.07 -0.28
CA GLY A 11 -3.17 -21.25 0.72
C GLY A 11 -2.13 -20.13 0.79
N LEU A 12 -2.30 -19.06 0.03
CA LEU A 12 -1.55 -17.82 0.16
C LEU A 12 -2.37 -16.83 0.97
N ILE A 13 -1.81 -16.35 2.06
CA ILE A 13 -2.36 -15.26 2.86
C ILE A 13 -1.51 -14.03 2.62
N ALA A 14 -2.13 -12.95 2.24
CA ALA A 14 -1.44 -11.68 2.05
C ALA A 14 -1.99 -10.64 3.03
N PHE A 15 -1.10 -9.97 3.72
CA PHE A 15 -1.40 -8.87 4.61
C PHE A 15 -0.90 -7.57 4.00
N GLN A 16 -1.80 -6.70 3.64
CA GLN A 16 -1.48 -5.34 3.27
C GLN A 16 -1.61 -4.44 4.51
N ARG A 17 -0.50 -3.88 4.97
CA ARG A 17 -0.48 -3.02 6.16
C ARG A 17 -1.04 -1.63 5.90
N SER A 18 -0.85 -1.14 4.69
CA SER A 18 -1.31 0.18 4.26
C SER A 18 -1.96 0.06 2.88
N GLY A 19 -3.04 0.80 2.66
CA GLY A 19 -3.61 1.02 1.33
C GLY A 19 -3.16 2.35 0.72
N ALA A 20 -2.19 3.02 1.35
CA ALA A 20 -1.70 4.30 0.87
C ALA A 20 -0.93 4.13 -0.45
N PRO A 21 -1.14 5.03 -1.41
CA PRO A 21 -0.37 5.04 -2.65
C PRO A 21 1.13 5.13 -2.36
N GLY A 22 1.91 4.21 -2.94
CA GLY A 22 3.36 4.08 -2.70
C GLY A 22 3.74 3.08 -1.61
N GLU A 23 2.80 2.61 -0.78
CA GLU A 23 3.01 1.59 0.24
C GLU A 23 2.18 0.32 -0.05
N ASP A 24 2.06 -0.01 -1.32
CA ASP A 24 1.20 -1.10 -1.81
C ASP A 24 1.78 -2.50 -1.59
N ALA A 25 2.96 -2.63 -0.97
CA ALA A 25 3.59 -3.91 -0.73
C ALA A 25 2.80 -4.75 0.27
N SER A 26 2.44 -5.97 -0.12
CA SER A 26 1.81 -6.95 0.76
C SER A 26 2.83 -7.95 1.29
N SER A 27 2.79 -8.21 2.59
CA SER A 27 3.51 -9.32 3.19
C SER A 27 2.78 -10.62 2.87
N LEU A 28 3.51 -11.60 2.32
CA LEU A 28 2.95 -12.89 1.94
C LEU A 28 3.29 -13.95 2.98
N LEU A 29 2.30 -14.78 3.33
CA LEU A 29 2.45 -15.95 4.17
C LEU A 29 1.83 -17.16 3.47
N ILE A 30 2.51 -18.31 3.53
CA ILE A 30 1.98 -19.58 3.03
C ILE A 30 1.64 -20.45 4.23
N ARG A 31 0.37 -20.89 4.34
CA ARG A 31 -0.15 -21.74 5.44
C ARG A 31 -0.04 -21.14 6.86
N GLY A 32 0.14 -19.83 7.00
CA GLY A 32 0.24 -19.17 8.29
C GLY A 32 1.65 -19.23 8.92
N VAL A 33 1.76 -18.81 10.17
CA VAL A 33 3.03 -18.79 10.90
C VAL A 33 3.31 -20.20 11.42
N SER A 34 4.24 -20.91 10.78
CA SER A 34 4.62 -22.28 11.16
C SER A 34 5.99 -22.40 11.84
N THR A 35 6.69 -21.28 12.01
CA THR A 35 8.04 -21.23 12.58
C THR A 35 8.11 -20.32 13.78
N PHE A 36 8.97 -20.68 14.75
CA PHE A 36 9.30 -19.85 15.91
C PHE A 36 10.40 -18.80 15.58
N THR A 37 10.80 -18.69 14.31
CA THR A 37 11.79 -17.71 13.85
C THR A 37 11.10 -16.45 13.32
N ASP A 38 11.74 -15.31 13.43
CA ASP A 38 11.23 -14.00 12.99
C ASP A 38 10.96 -13.93 11.47
N ASN A 39 11.56 -14.82 10.67
CA ASN A 39 11.36 -14.85 9.24
C ASN A 39 10.29 -15.86 8.84
N THR A 40 9.08 -15.39 8.63
CA THR A 40 7.93 -16.18 8.17
C THR A 40 7.65 -16.01 6.67
N ALA A 41 8.45 -15.22 5.96
CA ALA A 41 8.27 -14.97 4.54
C ALA A 41 8.59 -16.22 3.70
N PRO A 42 7.84 -16.48 2.63
CA PRO A 42 8.16 -17.55 1.70
C PRO A 42 9.43 -17.23 0.89
N LEU A 43 10.13 -18.26 0.44
CA LEU A 43 11.23 -18.11 -0.51
C LEU A 43 10.67 -17.70 -1.88
N ILE A 44 11.21 -16.63 -2.45
CA ILE A 44 10.83 -16.13 -3.76
C ILE A 44 11.90 -16.51 -4.76
N MET A 45 11.49 -17.24 -5.80
CA MET A 45 12.36 -17.67 -6.90
C MET A 45 11.84 -17.10 -8.22
N ILE A 46 12.68 -16.36 -8.92
CA ILE A 46 12.36 -15.79 -10.23
C ILE A 46 13.33 -16.39 -11.25
N ASP A 47 12.79 -17.16 -12.19
CA ASP A 47 13.57 -17.91 -13.18
C ASP A 47 14.72 -18.74 -12.56
N GLY A 48 14.48 -19.31 -11.37
CA GLY A 48 15.46 -20.09 -10.62
C GLY A 48 16.45 -19.27 -9.78
N ILE A 49 16.31 -17.94 -9.74
CA ILE A 49 17.16 -17.05 -8.93
C ILE A 49 16.38 -16.57 -7.70
N GLU A 50 16.99 -16.70 -6.53
CA GLU A 50 16.43 -16.21 -5.26
C GLU A 50 16.35 -14.68 -5.26
N ARG A 51 15.21 -14.14 -4.84
CA ARG A 51 14.96 -12.72 -4.66
C ARG A 51 14.30 -12.46 -3.30
N THR A 52 14.51 -11.27 -2.77
CA THR A 52 13.93 -10.85 -1.48
C THR A 52 12.48 -10.38 -1.59
N ASN A 53 12.09 -9.87 -2.75
CA ASN A 53 10.75 -9.33 -3.01
C ASN A 53 10.36 -9.47 -4.49
N PHE A 54 9.15 -9.05 -4.81
CA PHE A 54 8.61 -9.02 -6.18
C PHE A 54 8.76 -7.64 -6.85
N ASP A 55 9.42 -6.71 -6.19
CA ASP A 55 9.51 -5.34 -6.67
C ASP A 55 10.33 -5.30 -7.96
N GLY A 56 9.95 -4.44 -8.85
CA GLY A 56 10.60 -4.29 -10.16
C GLY A 56 10.19 -5.30 -11.23
N ILE A 57 9.28 -6.26 -10.95
CA ILE A 57 8.73 -7.13 -11.99
C ILE A 57 7.38 -6.58 -12.43
N ASP A 58 7.23 -6.31 -13.73
CA ASP A 58 5.94 -5.98 -14.29
C ASP A 58 5.07 -7.25 -14.40
N PRO A 59 3.80 -7.22 -13.96
CA PRO A 59 2.88 -8.36 -14.12
C PRO A 59 2.77 -8.88 -15.55
N ASN A 60 2.98 -8.02 -16.53
CA ASN A 60 2.94 -8.40 -17.95
C ASN A 60 4.16 -9.22 -18.38
N GLU A 61 5.24 -9.23 -17.59
CA GLU A 61 6.43 -10.05 -17.81
C GLU A 61 6.28 -11.46 -17.24
N VAL A 62 5.29 -11.68 -16.37
CA VAL A 62 5.07 -12.98 -15.75
C VAL A 62 4.34 -13.91 -16.72
N GLU A 63 4.92 -15.07 -16.97
CA GLU A 63 4.31 -16.17 -17.72
C GLU A 63 3.49 -17.07 -16.79
N SER A 64 4.09 -17.50 -15.69
CA SER A 64 3.43 -18.35 -14.70
C SER A 64 3.92 -18.05 -13.29
N LEU A 65 3.03 -18.29 -12.32
CA LEU A 65 3.31 -18.21 -10.91
C LEU A 65 2.81 -19.47 -10.23
N ASN A 66 3.71 -20.15 -9.53
CA ASN A 66 3.43 -21.39 -8.82
C ASN A 66 3.81 -21.27 -7.36
N ILE A 67 2.98 -21.81 -6.47
CA ILE A 67 3.26 -21.84 -5.04
C ILE A 67 3.49 -23.29 -4.60
N LEU A 68 4.70 -23.56 -4.13
CA LEU A 68 5.05 -24.82 -3.52
C LEU A 68 4.84 -24.70 -2.00
N LYS A 69 3.88 -25.46 -1.51
CA LYS A 69 3.49 -25.45 -0.10
C LYS A 69 3.69 -26.79 0.60
N ASP A 70 3.93 -27.85 -0.16
CA ASP A 70 4.10 -29.20 0.38
C ASP A 70 5.56 -29.50 0.68
N ALA A 71 5.83 -30.19 1.78
CA ALA A 71 7.18 -30.50 2.23
C ALA A 71 8.02 -31.23 1.17
N SER A 72 7.41 -32.12 0.40
CA SER A 72 8.08 -32.82 -0.70
C SER A 72 8.47 -31.89 -1.84
N ALA A 73 7.62 -30.93 -2.18
CA ALA A 73 7.89 -29.95 -3.22
C ALA A 73 8.93 -28.90 -2.79
N THR A 74 8.98 -28.56 -1.50
CA THR A 74 9.94 -27.59 -0.94
C THR A 74 11.28 -28.21 -0.57
N ALA A 75 11.39 -29.55 -0.50
CA ALA A 75 12.61 -30.25 -0.13
C ALA A 75 13.83 -29.88 -1.02
N ILE A 76 13.60 -29.56 -2.29
CA ILE A 76 14.65 -29.16 -3.23
C ILE A 76 15.32 -27.84 -2.80
N TYR A 77 14.60 -26.97 -2.05
CA TYR A 77 15.07 -25.67 -1.62
C TYR A 77 15.64 -25.66 -0.19
N GLY A 78 15.69 -26.85 0.44
CA GLY A 78 16.23 -27.02 1.80
C GLY A 78 15.47 -26.20 2.86
N VAL A 79 16.19 -25.77 3.88
CA VAL A 79 15.64 -25.01 5.04
C VAL A 79 14.95 -23.72 4.61
N LYS A 80 15.44 -23.06 3.57
CA LYS A 80 14.83 -21.81 3.05
C LYS A 80 13.43 -22.04 2.48
N GLY A 81 13.14 -23.23 2.00
CA GLY A 81 11.81 -23.59 1.48
C GLY A 81 10.79 -23.99 2.57
N ALA A 82 11.17 -24.02 3.85
CA ALA A 82 10.31 -24.49 4.93
C ALA A 82 9.00 -23.67 5.06
N ASN A 83 9.04 -22.38 4.79
CA ASN A 83 7.87 -21.49 4.79
C ASN A 83 7.10 -21.48 3.47
N GLY A 84 7.42 -22.40 2.55
CA GLY A 84 6.91 -22.44 1.20
C GLY A 84 7.76 -21.66 0.20
N VAL A 85 7.52 -21.93 -1.08
CA VAL A 85 8.29 -21.31 -2.17
C VAL A 85 7.33 -20.73 -3.20
N VAL A 86 7.55 -19.48 -3.59
CA VAL A 86 6.87 -18.83 -4.70
C VAL A 86 7.78 -18.87 -5.91
N LEU A 87 7.37 -19.59 -6.94
CA LEU A 87 8.10 -19.71 -8.20
C LEU A 87 7.46 -18.79 -9.24
N ILE A 88 8.22 -17.86 -9.74
CA ILE A 88 7.83 -16.97 -10.83
C ILE A 88 8.66 -17.34 -12.04
N THR A 89 7.97 -17.60 -13.14
CA THR A 89 8.60 -17.79 -14.44
C THR A 89 8.26 -16.60 -15.31
N THR A 90 9.28 -15.94 -15.85
CA THR A 90 9.08 -14.79 -16.75
C THR A 90 8.88 -15.29 -18.19
N ARG A 91 8.23 -14.46 -18.99
CA ARG A 91 7.97 -14.74 -20.40
C ARG A 91 9.28 -14.83 -21.16
N LYS A 92 9.38 -15.84 -21.99
CA LYS A 92 10.53 -16.07 -22.89
C LYS A 92 10.15 -15.73 -24.32
N GLY A 93 11.16 -15.45 -25.13
CA GLY A 93 10.97 -15.27 -26.55
C GLY A 93 10.43 -16.54 -27.21
N GLU A 94 9.51 -16.38 -28.13
CA GLU A 94 8.95 -17.46 -28.91
C GLU A 94 9.48 -17.39 -30.37
N ARG A 95 9.48 -18.55 -31.03
CA ARG A 95 9.77 -18.61 -32.46
C ARG A 95 8.66 -17.91 -33.25
N GLY A 96 9.04 -16.97 -34.10
CA GLY A 96 8.08 -16.29 -34.95
C GLY A 96 8.56 -14.87 -35.34
N ARG A 97 7.70 -14.17 -36.05
CA ARG A 97 7.95 -12.78 -36.44
C ARG A 97 8.01 -11.90 -35.18
N PRO A 98 8.81 -10.83 -35.19
CA PRO A 98 8.81 -9.86 -34.10
C PRO A 98 7.39 -9.35 -33.80
N ARG A 99 7.01 -9.43 -32.52
CA ARG A 99 5.75 -8.89 -32.01
C ARG A 99 6.06 -7.79 -31.02
N LEU A 100 5.60 -6.59 -31.30
CA LEU A 100 5.65 -5.46 -30.39
C LEU A 100 4.30 -5.31 -29.72
N SER A 101 4.28 -5.26 -28.38
CA SER A 101 3.09 -4.97 -27.61
C SER A 101 3.34 -3.77 -26.70
N TYR A 102 2.34 -2.91 -26.59
CA TYR A 102 2.33 -1.78 -25.67
C TYR A 102 1.08 -1.85 -24.82
N SER A 103 1.25 -1.63 -23.52
CA SER A 103 0.15 -1.45 -22.58
C SER A 103 0.35 -0.18 -21.77
N GLY A 104 -0.68 0.62 -21.65
CA GLY A 104 -0.70 1.84 -20.84
C GLY A 104 -1.87 1.80 -19.87
N ASN A 105 -1.63 2.19 -18.63
CA ASN A 105 -2.65 2.32 -17.59
C ASN A 105 -2.50 3.67 -16.92
N PHE A 106 -3.62 4.38 -16.78
CA PHE A 106 -3.72 5.58 -15.99
C PHE A 106 -4.85 5.40 -14.97
N ALA A 107 -4.56 5.67 -13.70
CA ALA A 107 -5.55 5.55 -12.63
C ALA A 107 -5.52 6.78 -11.74
N LEU A 108 -6.72 7.20 -11.33
CA LEU A 108 -6.92 8.14 -10.22
C LEU A 108 -7.28 7.34 -8.98
N GLN A 109 -6.55 7.57 -7.91
CA GLN A 109 -6.76 6.92 -6.63
C GLN A 109 -7.27 7.95 -5.63
N GLN A 110 -8.24 7.56 -4.84
CA GLN A 110 -8.84 8.39 -3.80
C GLN A 110 -9.04 7.54 -2.54
N SER A 111 -8.84 8.15 -1.38
CA SER A 111 -9.20 7.50 -0.11
C SER A 111 -10.70 7.25 -0.07
N THR A 112 -11.10 6.02 0.19
CA THR A 112 -12.51 5.62 0.22
C THR A 112 -13.24 6.19 1.42
N GLN A 113 -12.54 6.34 2.54
CA GLN A 113 -13.08 6.87 3.78
C GLN A 113 -11.99 7.58 4.56
N LEU A 114 -12.24 8.82 4.91
CA LEU A 114 -11.42 9.60 5.84
C LEU A 114 -12.25 9.88 7.08
N PRO A 115 -11.64 9.88 8.28
CA PRO A 115 -12.34 10.26 9.50
C PRO A 115 -12.79 11.71 9.40
N SER A 116 -13.99 11.99 9.87
CA SER A 116 -14.49 13.36 10.01
C SER A 116 -14.17 13.83 11.42
N TYR A 117 -13.40 14.89 11.53
CA TYR A 117 -13.09 15.54 12.79
C TYR A 117 -13.99 16.75 13.02
N LEU A 118 -14.21 17.06 14.28
CA LEU A 118 -14.89 18.28 14.69
C LEU A 118 -14.03 19.50 14.32
N ASN A 119 -14.68 20.59 13.97
CA ASN A 119 -14.00 21.89 13.92
C ASN A 119 -13.65 22.38 15.34
N SER A 120 -12.80 23.38 15.44
CA SER A 120 -12.30 23.86 16.75
C SER A 120 -13.40 24.40 17.64
N ALA A 121 -14.42 25.06 17.10
CA ALA A 121 -15.54 25.60 17.87
C ALA A 121 -16.42 24.51 18.45
N ASP A 122 -16.76 23.48 17.64
CA ASP A 122 -17.56 22.35 18.09
C ASP A 122 -16.78 21.50 19.10
N TYR A 123 -15.47 21.30 18.87
CA TYR A 123 -14.61 20.63 19.85
C TYR A 123 -14.61 21.36 21.19
N ALA A 124 -14.40 22.69 21.20
CA ALA A 124 -14.37 23.49 22.42
C ALA A 124 -15.72 23.44 23.16
N THR A 125 -16.82 23.47 22.43
CA THR A 125 -18.17 23.38 23.00
C THR A 125 -18.39 22.02 23.67
N LEU A 126 -18.13 20.92 22.95
CA LEU A 126 -18.31 19.57 23.49
C LEU A 126 -17.32 19.23 24.62
N TYR A 127 -16.13 19.80 24.58
CA TYR A 127 -15.17 19.64 25.67
C TYR A 127 -15.67 20.31 26.96
N ASN A 128 -16.24 21.53 26.88
CA ASN A 128 -16.85 22.19 28.01
C ASN A 128 -18.07 21.39 28.55
N GLU A 129 -18.92 20.85 27.65
CA GLU A 129 -20.04 20.02 28.04
C GLU A 129 -19.57 18.74 28.78
N ALA A 130 -18.50 18.12 28.33
CA ALA A 130 -17.91 16.98 29.01
C ALA A 130 -17.43 17.35 30.43
N LEU A 131 -16.75 18.48 30.59
CA LEU A 131 -16.32 18.98 31.91
C LEU A 131 -17.51 19.30 32.84
N GLU A 132 -18.60 19.85 32.29
CA GLU A 132 -19.81 20.10 33.04
C GLU A 132 -20.46 18.78 33.54
N ASN A 133 -20.54 17.78 32.68
CA ASN A 133 -21.06 16.45 33.04
C ASN A 133 -20.19 15.77 34.11
N ASP A 134 -18.85 15.85 33.96
CA ASP A 134 -17.92 15.31 34.97
C ASP A 134 -18.08 16.04 36.33
N SER A 135 -18.29 17.36 36.33
CA SER A 135 -18.51 18.12 37.56
C SER A 135 -19.82 17.71 38.27
N ARG A 136 -20.87 17.44 37.51
CA ARG A 136 -22.16 16.93 38.04
C ARG A 136 -22.02 15.56 38.70
N VAL A 137 -21.21 14.67 38.12
CA VAL A 137 -20.98 13.30 38.64
C VAL A 137 -20.08 13.35 39.88
N SER A 138 -19.01 14.17 39.85
CA SER A 138 -18.03 14.26 40.95
C SER A 138 -18.43 15.20 42.07
N GLY A 139 -19.47 16.03 41.89
CA GLY A 139 -19.86 17.05 42.84
C GLY A 139 -18.87 18.24 42.91
N SER A 140 -17.98 18.37 41.92
CA SER A 140 -17.02 19.48 41.85
C SER A 140 -17.63 20.73 41.21
N THR A 141 -16.98 21.88 41.39
CA THR A 141 -17.42 23.10 40.73
C THR A 141 -17.05 23.07 39.25
N TYR A 142 -18.02 23.30 38.40
CA TYR A 142 -17.78 23.43 36.95
C TYR A 142 -16.94 24.66 36.63
N GLN A 143 -15.90 24.46 35.84
CA GLN A 143 -15.08 25.53 35.27
C GLN A 143 -14.88 25.23 33.78
N PRO A 144 -15.39 26.09 32.88
CA PRO A 144 -15.18 25.91 31.46
C PRO A 144 -13.70 26.10 31.12
N LYS A 145 -13.15 25.26 30.25
CA LYS A 145 -11.80 25.42 29.72
C LYS A 145 -11.73 26.45 28.62
N PHE A 146 -12.78 26.56 27.83
CA PHE A 146 -12.93 27.54 26.76
C PHE A 146 -14.04 28.53 27.13
N THR A 147 -13.75 29.81 27.06
CA THR A 147 -14.79 30.82 27.28
C THR A 147 -15.71 30.92 26.05
N ASP A 148 -16.91 31.52 26.23
CA ASP A 148 -17.82 31.74 25.10
C ASP A 148 -17.17 32.60 24.01
N LYS A 149 -16.31 33.53 24.42
CA LYS A 149 -15.53 34.37 23.50
C LYS A 149 -14.51 33.56 22.71
N ASP A 150 -13.84 32.59 23.32
CA ASP A 150 -12.90 31.73 22.63
C ASP A 150 -13.64 30.88 21.59
N ILE A 151 -14.82 30.31 21.93
CA ILE A 151 -15.65 29.53 21.03
C ILE A 151 -16.13 30.39 19.84
N GLU A 152 -16.49 31.64 20.09
CA GLU A 152 -16.87 32.60 19.04
C GLU A 152 -15.68 32.91 18.12
N LEU A 153 -14.46 33.11 18.66
CA LEU A 153 -13.25 33.34 17.87
C LEU A 153 -12.88 32.15 17.01
N TYR A 154 -13.01 30.91 17.52
CA TYR A 154 -12.85 29.69 16.71
C TYR A 154 -13.89 29.61 15.60
N ARG A 155 -15.13 30.04 15.85
CA ARG A 155 -16.24 29.96 14.88
C ARG A 155 -16.11 30.96 13.76
N ASN A 156 -15.77 32.19 14.06
CA ASN A 156 -15.70 33.31 13.11
C ASN A 156 -14.34 33.47 12.42
N GLY A 157 -13.27 32.82 12.96
CA GLY A 157 -11.92 32.83 12.37
C GLY A 157 -11.22 34.21 12.45
N PHE A 158 -11.62 35.11 13.29
CA PHE A 158 -11.00 36.46 13.40
C PHE A 158 -9.58 36.42 13.98
N ASP A 159 -9.25 35.37 14.72
CA ASP A 159 -7.92 35.22 15.29
C ASP A 159 -7.34 33.82 14.91
N PRO A 160 -6.85 33.65 13.70
CA PRO A 160 -6.36 32.35 13.24
C PRO A 160 -5.03 31.92 13.89
N ILE A 161 -4.35 32.82 14.62
CA ILE A 161 -3.08 32.50 15.28
C ILE A 161 -3.33 31.89 16.66
N LEU A 162 -4.15 32.53 17.49
CA LEU A 162 -4.45 32.05 18.84
C LEU A 162 -5.64 31.09 18.87
N HIS A 163 -6.57 31.23 17.91
CA HIS A 163 -7.78 30.41 17.79
C HIS A 163 -7.84 29.71 16.41
N PRO A 164 -6.86 28.84 16.10
CA PRO A 164 -6.80 28.16 14.79
C PRO A 164 -7.93 27.15 14.61
N ASN A 165 -8.48 27.10 13.39
CA ASN A 165 -9.44 26.09 12.97
C ASN A 165 -8.93 25.37 11.74
N THR A 166 -7.95 24.49 11.94
CA THR A 166 -7.23 23.80 10.86
C THR A 166 -7.81 22.41 10.64
N ASN A 167 -8.24 22.11 9.43
CA ASN A 167 -8.56 20.75 9.02
C ASN A 167 -7.27 20.05 8.54
N TRP A 168 -6.61 19.32 9.42
CA TRP A 168 -5.36 18.62 9.14
C TRP A 168 -5.47 17.62 7.99
N ILE A 169 -6.63 16.99 7.81
CA ILE A 169 -6.84 16.06 6.70
C ILE A 169 -6.75 16.81 5.36
N ASP A 170 -7.48 17.90 5.22
CA ASP A 170 -7.47 18.69 3.99
C ASP A 170 -6.12 19.38 3.75
N ASP A 171 -5.39 19.68 4.82
CA ASP A 171 -4.08 20.33 4.70
C ASP A 171 -2.99 19.33 4.29
N PHE A 172 -2.93 18.15 4.91
CA PHE A 172 -1.89 17.17 4.67
C PHE A 172 -2.19 16.21 3.51
N LEU A 173 -3.45 15.88 3.25
CA LEU A 173 -3.81 14.89 2.27
C LEU A 173 -4.28 15.50 0.95
N ARG A 174 -3.90 14.83 -0.14
CA ARG A 174 -4.44 15.11 -1.47
C ARG A 174 -5.77 14.39 -1.62
N LYS A 175 -6.74 15.03 -2.27
CA LYS A 175 -8.01 14.39 -2.60
C LYS A 175 -7.82 13.24 -3.58
N PHE A 176 -6.86 13.39 -4.51
CA PHE A 176 -6.54 12.40 -5.54
C PHE A 176 -5.03 12.23 -5.64
N SER A 177 -4.60 11.01 -5.88
CA SER A 177 -3.27 10.67 -6.34
C SER A 177 -3.36 10.04 -7.73
N THR A 178 -2.32 10.21 -8.53
CA THR A 178 -2.24 9.67 -9.89
C THR A 178 -1.29 8.49 -9.93
N ARG A 179 -1.63 7.51 -10.72
CA ARG A 179 -0.78 6.37 -11.05
C ARG A 179 -0.74 6.20 -12.55
N THR A 180 0.45 6.19 -13.11
CA THR A 180 0.70 5.99 -14.52
C THR A 180 1.65 4.82 -14.70
N GLN A 181 1.31 3.91 -15.58
CA GLN A 181 2.13 2.75 -15.89
C GLN A 181 2.14 2.52 -17.40
N HIS A 182 3.32 2.40 -17.95
CA HIS A 182 3.54 2.07 -19.35
C HIS A 182 4.46 0.87 -19.45
N ASN A 183 4.12 -0.06 -20.33
CA ASN A 183 4.93 -1.24 -20.59
C ASN A 183 5.02 -1.49 -22.09
N ILE A 184 6.23 -1.75 -22.57
CA ILE A 184 6.54 -2.09 -23.96
C ILE A 184 7.25 -3.43 -23.94
N ASN A 185 6.76 -4.40 -24.73
CA ASN A 185 7.35 -5.71 -24.87
C ASN A 185 7.61 -6.01 -26.34
N LEU A 186 8.81 -6.50 -26.64
CA LEU A 186 9.20 -7.01 -27.94
C LEU A 186 9.60 -8.47 -27.80
N SER A 187 8.91 -9.36 -28.49
CA SER A 187 9.22 -10.79 -28.50
C SER A 187 9.35 -11.29 -29.92
N GLY A 188 10.20 -12.29 -30.11
CA GLY A 188 10.38 -12.94 -31.40
C GLY A 188 11.52 -13.94 -31.38
N GLY A 189 11.78 -14.54 -32.52
CA GLY A 189 12.93 -15.44 -32.64
C GLY A 189 12.91 -16.35 -33.84
N THR A 190 14.05 -16.98 -34.07
CA THR A 190 14.29 -18.03 -35.01
C THR A 190 14.41 -19.38 -34.29
N GLU A 191 14.74 -20.44 -35.00
CA GLU A 191 15.05 -21.75 -34.38
C GLU A 191 16.28 -21.69 -33.46
N ARG A 192 17.21 -20.79 -33.74
CA ARG A 192 18.49 -20.72 -33.05
C ARG A 192 18.54 -19.63 -31.98
N VAL A 193 17.78 -18.53 -32.15
CA VAL A 193 17.80 -17.37 -31.26
C VAL A 193 16.37 -16.96 -30.98
N LYS A 194 16.03 -16.87 -29.70
CA LYS A 194 14.76 -16.35 -29.21
C LYS A 194 15.05 -15.18 -28.30
N TYR A 195 14.25 -14.12 -28.36
CA TYR A 195 14.42 -12.94 -27.55
C TYR A 195 13.10 -12.44 -27.02
N PHE A 196 13.13 -11.94 -25.80
CA PHE A 196 12.09 -11.18 -25.14
C PHE A 196 12.74 -9.98 -24.49
N ILE A 197 12.29 -8.79 -24.84
CA ILE A 197 12.80 -7.52 -24.33
C ILE A 197 11.59 -6.77 -23.80
N SER A 198 11.66 -6.35 -22.54
CA SER A 198 10.62 -5.54 -21.89
C SER A 198 11.19 -4.23 -21.36
N GLY A 199 10.36 -3.22 -21.34
CA GLY A 199 10.63 -1.95 -20.71
C GLY A 199 9.38 -1.41 -20.05
N SER A 200 9.48 -1.06 -18.77
CA SER A 200 8.35 -0.51 -18.03
C SER A 200 8.69 0.84 -17.41
N TYR A 201 7.71 1.73 -17.43
CA TYR A 201 7.74 2.99 -16.71
C TYR A 201 6.56 3.04 -15.74
N PHE A 202 6.86 3.35 -14.50
CA PHE A 202 5.87 3.46 -13.45
C PHE A 202 6.08 4.77 -12.69
N ASP A 203 5.01 5.54 -12.57
CA ASP A 203 4.98 6.76 -11.76
C ASP A 203 3.71 6.78 -10.90
N GLN A 204 3.87 7.09 -9.63
CA GLN A 204 2.76 7.17 -8.69
C GLN A 204 2.99 8.31 -7.70
N THR A 205 2.01 9.21 -7.61
CA THR A 205 2.05 10.28 -6.61
C THR A 205 1.55 9.76 -5.27
N GLY A 206 2.24 10.12 -4.19
CA GLY A 206 1.79 9.83 -2.83
C GLY A 206 0.54 10.61 -2.45
N ILE A 207 -0.17 10.13 -1.41
CA ILE A 207 -1.37 10.78 -0.88
C ILE A 207 -1.06 12.05 -0.08
N TYR A 208 0.16 12.18 0.45
CA TYR A 208 0.56 13.35 1.24
C TYR A 208 0.99 14.51 0.34
N LYS A 209 0.58 15.74 0.69
CA LYS A 209 0.91 16.95 -0.09
C LYS A 209 2.38 17.37 0.03
N HIS A 210 3.00 17.13 1.18
CA HIS A 210 4.31 17.67 1.57
C HIS A 210 5.36 16.58 1.78
N THR A 211 5.51 15.67 0.81
CA THR A 211 6.48 14.56 0.89
C THR A 211 7.83 14.84 0.23
N LYS A 212 8.16 16.09 -0.09
CA LYS A 212 9.54 16.40 -0.41
C LYS A 212 10.35 16.45 0.90
N ILE A 213 10.81 15.29 1.33
CA ILE A 213 11.99 15.21 2.18
C ILE A 213 13.14 15.37 1.19
N ASP A 214 13.64 16.58 1.03
CA ASP A 214 14.91 16.84 0.39
C ASP A 214 15.98 16.19 1.29
N SER A 215 16.46 15.03 0.87
CA SER A 215 17.61 14.34 1.44
C SER A 215 18.89 14.87 0.80
#